data_c8b01439427835a4ebb1b564b0565501
#
_entry.id   c8b01439427835a4ebb1b564b0565501
#
_cell.length_a   1.000
_cell.length_b   1.000
_cell.length_c   1.000
_cell.angle_alpha   90.00
_cell.angle_beta   90.00
_cell.angle_gamma   90.00
#
_symmetry.space_group_name_H-M   'P 1'
#
loop_
_entity.id
_entity.type
_entity.pdbx_description
1 polymer ?
#
loop_
_entity_poly.entity_id
_entity_poly.type
_entity_poly.pdbx_seq_one_letter_code
_entity_poly.pdbx_strand_id
1 'polypeptide(L)'
;TYHQSFSGWSCVTRGLNGAGKSTVVAAFAEMLIDGHKTVPSSLLYRQIFLLDASSLISAAAGRGELEALVTEILNESFLSKNVILCLDNAQLFFEEGVGSVDLSNLLLPILEAGRLRIILTMDSQRYLQISQRNAQLATVLNTIVIEPSSPEETVRIMRDQLLGLE
;
A
#
# COMPACT_ATOMS: atom_id res chain seq x y z
N THR A 1 -28.04 6.40 2.43
CA THR A 1 -27.72 4.96 2.62
C THR A 1 -26.66 4.56 1.62
N TYR A 2 -25.39 4.84 1.90
CA TYR A 2 -24.28 4.37 1.09
C TYR A 2 -23.81 3.04 1.66
N HIS A 3 -24.34 1.95 1.16
CA HIS A 3 -23.70 0.65 1.24
C HIS A 3 -22.59 0.63 0.17
N GLN A 4 -21.44 1.19 0.48
CA GLN A 4 -20.23 0.81 -0.23
C GLN A 4 -19.83 -0.57 0.28
N SER A 5 -20.07 -1.57 -0.54
CA SER A 5 -19.50 -2.90 -0.34
C SER A 5 -17.98 -2.78 -0.43
N PHE A 6 -17.31 -2.79 0.71
CA PHE A 6 -15.85 -2.77 0.81
C PHE A 6 -15.27 -4.14 0.40
N SER A 7 -15.49 -4.56 -0.83
CA SER A 7 -14.77 -5.68 -1.41
C SER A 7 -13.51 -5.13 -2.08
N GLY A 8 -12.41 -5.14 -1.33
CA GLY A 8 -11.08 -4.84 -1.84
C GLY A 8 -10.83 -3.34 -2.06
N TRP A 9 -10.26 -2.66 -1.07
CA TRP A 9 -9.69 -1.33 -1.27
C TRP A 9 -8.18 -1.41 -1.14
N SER A 10 -7.53 -0.67 -2.02
CA SER A 10 -6.10 -0.43 -1.97
C SER A 10 -5.87 1.04 -1.69
N CYS A 11 -4.87 1.35 -0.91
CA CYS A 11 -4.53 2.73 -0.59
C CYS A 11 -3.05 3.01 -0.88
N VAL A 12 -2.74 4.27 -1.13
CA VAL A 12 -1.39 4.77 -1.18
C VAL A 12 -1.16 5.75 -0.04
N THR A 13 -0.16 5.47 0.78
CA THR A 13 0.36 6.42 1.77
C THR A 13 1.51 7.17 1.13
N ARG A 14 1.37 8.48 0.99
CA ARG A 14 2.41 9.33 0.43
C ARG A 14 2.91 10.35 1.44
N GLY A 15 4.20 10.63 1.41
CA GLY A 15 4.84 11.60 2.29
C GLY A 15 6.27 11.84 1.84
N LEU A 16 6.89 12.87 2.37
CA LEU A 16 8.32 13.13 2.15
C LEU A 16 9.17 11.99 2.71
N ASN A 17 10.40 11.87 2.22
CA ASN A 17 11.36 10.95 2.79
C ASN A 17 11.59 11.30 4.27
N GLY A 18 11.51 10.29 5.14
CA GLY A 18 11.60 10.48 6.58
C GLY A 18 10.32 10.95 7.29
N ALA A 19 9.19 11.08 6.57
CA ALA A 19 7.90 11.45 7.19
C ALA A 19 7.27 10.36 8.07
N GLY A 20 7.89 9.19 8.18
CA GLY A 20 7.42 8.10 9.04
C GLY A 20 6.37 7.19 8.40
N LYS A 21 6.33 7.09 7.07
CA LYS A 21 5.39 6.20 6.36
C LYS A 21 5.42 4.76 6.85
N SER A 22 6.60 4.18 6.98
CA SER A 22 6.77 2.80 7.48
C SER A 22 6.37 2.66 8.96
N THR A 23 6.60 3.69 9.77
CA THR A 23 6.19 3.73 11.18
C THR A 23 4.67 3.72 11.31
N VAL A 24 3.97 4.45 10.44
CA VAL A 24 2.50 4.48 10.39
C VAL A 24 1.94 3.10 10.03
N VAL A 25 2.52 2.44 9.04
CA VAL A 25 2.11 1.08 8.65
C VAL A 25 2.36 0.09 9.78
N ALA A 26 3.49 0.18 10.48
CA ALA A 26 3.80 -0.66 11.64
C ALA A 26 2.80 -0.45 12.79
N ALA A 27 2.47 0.79 13.11
CA ALA A 27 1.46 1.12 14.13
C ALA A 27 0.07 0.56 13.76
N PHE A 28 -0.31 0.66 12.49
CA PHE A 28 -1.54 0.06 11.99
C PHE A 28 -1.55 -1.46 12.10
N ALA A 29 -0.43 -2.12 11.78
CA ALA A 29 -0.29 -3.56 11.95
C ALA A 29 -0.50 -4.02 13.39
N GLU A 30 0.06 -3.30 14.37
CA GLU A 30 -0.16 -3.57 15.80
C GLU A 30 -1.64 -3.41 16.17
N MET A 31 -2.30 -2.36 15.72
CA MET A 31 -3.74 -2.15 15.97
C MET A 31 -4.62 -3.29 15.44
N LEU A 32 -4.27 -3.85 14.27
CA LEU A 32 -5.00 -4.98 13.68
C LEU A 32 -4.88 -6.25 14.53
N ILE A 33 -3.68 -6.55 15.02
CA ILE A 33 -3.39 -7.75 15.80
C ILE A 33 -3.95 -7.64 17.21
N ASP A 34 -3.81 -6.48 17.85
CA ASP A 34 -4.29 -6.24 19.21
C ASP A 34 -5.82 -6.13 19.30
N GLY A 35 -6.52 -6.11 18.18
CA GLY A 35 -7.97 -6.03 18.13
C GLY A 35 -8.50 -4.70 18.68
N HIS A 36 -7.83 -3.59 18.34
CA HIS A 36 -8.22 -2.28 18.81
C HIS A 36 -9.66 -1.94 18.43
N LYS A 37 -10.42 -1.38 19.37
CA LYS A 37 -11.88 -1.12 19.21
C LYS A 37 -12.25 -0.21 18.04
N THR A 38 -11.29 0.58 17.55
CA THR A 38 -11.49 1.48 16.40
C THR A 38 -11.28 0.80 15.05
N VAL A 39 -10.80 -0.43 15.04
CA VAL A 39 -10.57 -1.19 13.80
C VAL A 39 -11.86 -1.90 13.40
N PRO A 40 -12.32 -1.73 12.14
CA PRO A 40 -13.48 -2.48 11.65
C PRO A 40 -13.29 -3.99 11.80
N SER A 41 -14.35 -4.71 12.16
CA SER A 41 -14.30 -6.15 12.38
C SER A 41 -13.77 -6.95 11.19
N SER A 42 -13.99 -6.45 9.98
CA SER A 42 -13.48 -7.05 8.73
C SER A 42 -11.96 -6.98 8.56
N LEU A 43 -11.28 -6.13 9.34
CA LEU A 43 -9.84 -5.95 9.33
C LEU A 43 -9.15 -6.54 10.56
N LEU A 44 -9.90 -6.88 11.60
CA LEU A 44 -9.34 -7.46 12.82
C LEU A 44 -8.57 -8.75 12.52
N TYR A 45 -7.45 -8.91 13.22
CA TYR A 45 -6.57 -10.07 13.14
C TYR A 45 -5.96 -10.33 11.77
N ARG A 46 -5.98 -9.35 10.87
CA ARG A 46 -5.23 -9.42 9.62
C ARG A 46 -3.77 -9.10 9.87
N GLN A 47 -2.92 -9.74 9.09
CA GLN A 47 -1.48 -9.54 9.13
C GLN A 47 -1.04 -8.67 7.97
N ILE A 48 -0.16 -7.69 8.25
CA ILE A 48 0.47 -6.89 7.21
C ILE A 48 1.85 -7.47 6.91
N PHE A 49 2.07 -7.81 5.64
CA PHE A 49 3.38 -8.20 5.14
C PHE A 49 4.01 -7.01 4.42
N LEU A 50 5.11 -6.53 4.97
CA LEU A 50 5.88 -5.43 4.41
C LEU A 50 6.95 -5.96 3.46
N LEU A 51 6.90 -5.54 2.21
CA LEU A 51 7.89 -5.84 1.19
C LEU A 51 8.46 -4.53 0.64
N ASP A 52 9.77 -4.43 0.61
CA ASP A 52 10.46 -3.28 0.02
C ASP A 52 10.72 -3.51 -1.47
N ALA A 53 10.20 -2.61 -2.31
CA ALA A 53 10.35 -2.70 -3.76
C ALA A 53 11.82 -2.71 -4.20
N SER A 54 12.68 -1.92 -3.56
CA SER A 54 14.11 -1.89 -3.90
C SER A 54 14.80 -3.22 -3.61
N SER A 55 14.44 -3.88 -2.53
CA SER A 55 14.97 -5.21 -2.18
C SER A 55 14.51 -6.28 -3.18
N LEU A 56 13.26 -6.24 -3.61
CA LEU A 56 12.73 -7.16 -4.61
C LEU A 56 13.43 -6.97 -5.98
N ILE A 57 13.62 -5.74 -6.40
CA ILE A 57 14.33 -5.42 -7.65
C ILE A 57 15.78 -5.91 -7.59
N SER A 58 16.46 -5.72 -6.46
CA SER A 58 17.85 -6.15 -6.27
C SER A 58 18.01 -7.67 -6.20
N ALA A 59 16.99 -8.39 -5.70
CA ALA A 59 17.01 -9.84 -5.60
C ALA A 59 16.77 -10.54 -6.94
N ALA A 60 16.09 -9.89 -7.88
CA ALA A 60 15.76 -10.45 -9.19
C ALA A 60 16.92 -10.24 -10.20
N ALA A 61 17.20 -11.25 -11.02
CA ALA A 61 18.22 -11.17 -12.07
C ALA A 61 17.82 -10.28 -13.26
N GLY A 62 16.56 -9.88 -13.36
CA GLY A 62 16.03 -9.04 -14.43
C GLY A 62 14.53 -8.85 -14.31
N ARG A 63 13.96 -8.08 -15.24
CA ARG A 63 12.52 -7.74 -15.23
C ARG A 63 11.61 -8.98 -15.24
N GLY A 64 11.91 -9.98 -16.06
CA GLY A 64 11.09 -11.19 -16.18
C GLY A 64 11.04 -12.00 -14.88
N GLU A 65 12.17 -12.12 -14.18
CA GLU A 65 12.22 -12.77 -12.88
C GLU A 65 11.51 -11.96 -11.80
N LEU A 66 11.64 -10.63 -11.85
CA LEU A 66 10.93 -9.74 -10.95
C LEU A 66 9.41 -9.84 -11.13
N GLU A 67 8.92 -9.84 -12.37
CA GLU A 67 7.50 -10.01 -12.69
C GLU A 67 6.97 -11.36 -12.18
N ALA A 68 7.73 -12.43 -12.34
CA ALA A 68 7.38 -13.76 -11.82
C ALA A 68 7.31 -13.77 -10.29
N LEU A 69 8.31 -13.20 -9.62
CA LEU A 69 8.37 -13.11 -8.17
C LEU A 69 7.20 -12.29 -7.60
N VAL A 70 6.94 -11.13 -8.16
CA VAL A 70 5.82 -10.26 -7.72
C VAL A 70 4.48 -10.95 -7.96
N THR A 71 4.30 -11.63 -9.09
CA THR A 71 3.08 -12.40 -9.39
C THR A 71 2.86 -13.52 -8.39
N GLU A 72 3.90 -14.25 -8.01
CA GLU A 72 3.82 -15.30 -7.00
C GLU A 72 3.41 -14.76 -5.63
N ILE A 73 4.04 -13.67 -5.18
CA ILE A 73 3.70 -13.00 -3.92
C ILE A 73 2.24 -12.53 -3.90
N LEU A 74 1.76 -11.94 -5.00
CA LEU A 74 0.38 -11.48 -5.12
C LEU A 74 -0.61 -12.65 -5.08
N ASN A 75 -0.30 -13.75 -5.74
CA ASN A 75 -1.15 -14.96 -5.73
C ASN A 75 -1.21 -15.59 -4.33
N GLU A 76 -0.08 -15.73 -3.66
CA GLU A 76 -0.05 -16.26 -2.29
C GLU A 76 -0.81 -15.36 -1.30
N SER A 77 -0.64 -14.05 -1.43
CA SER A 77 -1.37 -13.07 -0.63
C SER A 77 -2.89 -13.15 -0.87
N PHE A 78 -3.31 -13.37 -2.10
CA PHE A 78 -4.72 -13.57 -2.46
C PHE A 78 -5.30 -14.84 -1.84
N LEU A 79 -4.56 -15.93 -1.87
CA LEU A 79 -5.00 -17.21 -1.31
C LEU A 79 -5.08 -17.17 0.22
N SER A 80 -4.23 -16.41 0.86
CA SER A 80 -4.11 -16.34 2.33
C SER A 80 -5.25 -15.58 3.02
N LYS A 81 -6.12 -14.87 2.32
CA LYS A 81 -7.34 -14.16 2.76
C LYS A 81 -7.23 -13.19 3.95
N ASN A 82 -6.37 -13.47 4.93
CA ASN A 82 -6.15 -12.62 6.12
C ASN A 82 -4.90 -11.74 6.01
N VAL A 83 -4.32 -11.64 4.82
CA VAL A 83 -3.11 -10.86 4.55
C VAL A 83 -3.47 -9.51 3.93
N ILE A 84 -2.79 -8.47 4.39
CA ILE A 84 -2.69 -7.17 3.75
C ILE A 84 -1.24 -7.02 3.28
N LEU A 85 -1.05 -6.84 2.00
CA LEU A 85 0.28 -6.65 1.43
C LEU A 85 0.65 -5.16 1.48
N CYS A 86 1.80 -4.83 2.03
CA CYS A 86 2.36 -3.48 1.99
C CYS A 86 3.62 -3.47 1.12
N LEU A 87 3.59 -2.72 0.03
CA LEU A 87 4.75 -2.49 -0.83
C LEU A 87 5.37 -1.14 -0.48
N ASP A 88 6.51 -1.19 0.19
CA ASP A 88 7.28 0.00 0.54
C ASP A 88 8.12 0.47 -0.65
N ASN A 89 8.29 1.78 -0.80
CA ASN A 89 8.93 2.40 -1.96
C ASN A 89 8.31 1.97 -3.30
N ALA A 90 6.99 1.84 -3.33
CA ALA A 90 6.25 1.30 -4.46
C ALA A 90 6.37 2.14 -5.74
N GLN A 91 6.79 3.41 -5.66
CA GLN A 91 7.09 4.22 -6.84
C GLN A 91 8.06 3.53 -7.80
N LEU A 92 8.98 2.71 -7.27
CA LEU A 92 9.96 1.99 -8.08
C LEU A 92 9.33 0.97 -9.05
N PHE A 93 8.09 0.58 -8.83
CA PHE A 93 7.31 -0.31 -9.69
C PHE A 93 6.42 0.41 -10.72
N PHE A 94 6.39 1.74 -10.72
CA PHE A 94 5.55 2.54 -11.60
C PHE A 94 6.34 3.55 -12.44
N GLU A 95 7.64 3.48 -12.43
CA GLU A 95 8.51 4.36 -13.17
C GLU A 95 9.67 3.60 -13.79
N GLU A 96 10.28 4.18 -14.84
CA GLU A 96 11.49 3.69 -15.46
C GLU A 96 12.68 4.54 -15.02
N GLY A 97 13.81 3.91 -14.80
CA GLY A 97 15.05 4.60 -14.43
C GLY A 97 16.02 3.69 -13.70
N VAL A 98 17.11 4.27 -13.23
CA VAL A 98 18.12 3.55 -12.45
C VAL A 98 17.51 3.10 -11.12
N GLY A 99 17.51 1.80 -10.86
CA GLY A 99 16.95 1.21 -9.65
C GLY A 99 15.42 1.08 -9.65
N SER A 100 14.76 1.33 -10.79
CA SER A 100 13.32 1.19 -10.97
C SER A 100 12.99 0.20 -12.07
N VAL A 101 11.84 -0.44 -11.99
CA VAL A 101 11.28 -1.31 -13.04
C VAL A 101 9.79 -1.06 -13.14
N ASP A 102 9.30 -0.59 -14.27
CA ASP A 102 7.88 -0.34 -14.47
C ASP A 102 7.09 -1.65 -14.57
N LEU A 103 6.28 -1.90 -13.55
CA LEU A 103 5.35 -3.02 -13.45
C LEU A 103 3.88 -2.57 -13.50
N SER A 104 3.60 -1.37 -14.01
CA SER A 104 2.24 -0.82 -14.08
C SER A 104 1.27 -1.75 -14.77
N ASN A 105 1.66 -2.37 -15.86
CA ASN A 105 0.82 -3.32 -16.61
C ASN A 105 0.48 -4.58 -15.83
N LEU A 106 1.31 -4.98 -14.88
CA LEU A 106 1.06 -6.11 -13.98
C LEU A 106 0.17 -5.72 -12.80
N LEU A 107 0.47 -4.59 -12.17
CA LEU A 107 -0.15 -4.19 -10.91
C LEU A 107 -1.53 -3.53 -11.09
N LEU A 108 -1.71 -2.70 -12.11
CA LEU A 108 -2.97 -1.97 -12.33
C LEU A 108 -4.19 -2.87 -12.44
N PRO A 109 -4.21 -3.96 -13.23
CA PRO A 109 -5.36 -4.84 -13.30
C PRO A 109 -5.71 -5.49 -11.96
N ILE A 110 -4.71 -5.77 -11.13
CA ILE A 110 -4.89 -6.37 -9.79
C ILE A 110 -5.50 -5.36 -8.84
N LEU A 111 -5.03 -4.11 -8.88
CA LEU A 111 -5.56 -3.01 -8.09
C LEU A 111 -7.01 -2.68 -8.51
N GLU A 112 -7.28 -2.63 -9.80
CA GLU A 112 -8.63 -2.39 -10.35
C GLU A 112 -9.62 -3.50 -9.96
N ALA A 113 -9.19 -4.74 -9.97
CA ALA A 113 -10.03 -5.87 -9.57
C ALA A 113 -10.45 -5.82 -8.10
N GLY A 114 -9.70 -5.11 -7.26
CA GLY A 114 -10.01 -4.90 -5.84
C GLY A 114 -10.10 -6.17 -5.00
N ARG A 115 -9.56 -7.27 -5.47
CA ARG A 115 -9.62 -8.57 -4.79
C ARG A 115 -8.57 -8.75 -3.71
N LEU A 116 -7.52 -7.95 -3.76
CA LEU A 116 -6.40 -7.98 -2.84
C LEU A 116 -6.31 -6.62 -2.11
N ARG A 117 -6.07 -6.67 -0.81
CA ARG A 117 -5.84 -5.45 -0.02
C ARG A 117 -4.37 -5.11 -0.06
N ILE A 118 -4.04 -3.98 -0.65
CA ILE A 118 -2.67 -3.53 -0.85
C ILE A 118 -2.53 -2.11 -0.30
N ILE A 119 -1.47 -1.91 0.49
CA ILE A 119 -0.99 -0.61 0.91
C ILE A 119 0.27 -0.33 0.10
N LEU A 120 0.32 0.81 -0.58
CA LEU A 120 1.51 1.28 -1.26
C LEU A 120 2.09 2.46 -0.47
N THR A 121 3.38 2.46 -0.19
CA THR A 121 4.05 3.66 0.33
C THR A 121 4.87 4.29 -0.77
N MET A 122 4.76 5.60 -0.94
CA MET A 122 5.45 6.33 -2.00
C MET A 122 5.96 7.68 -1.51
N ASP A 123 7.02 8.17 -2.14
CA ASP A 123 7.41 9.58 -2.05
C ASP A 123 6.33 10.46 -2.69
N SER A 124 6.00 11.58 -2.05
CA SER A 124 4.91 12.46 -2.51
C SER A 124 5.15 13.06 -3.89
N GLN A 125 6.37 13.47 -4.19
CA GLN A 125 6.69 14.09 -5.47
C GLN A 125 6.64 13.05 -6.59
N ARG A 126 7.20 11.87 -6.34
CA ARG A 126 7.19 10.77 -7.30
C ARG A 126 5.78 10.26 -7.55
N TYR A 127 4.95 10.16 -6.52
CA TYR A 127 3.54 9.82 -6.68
C TYR A 127 2.80 10.80 -7.59
N LEU A 128 3.02 12.10 -7.43
CA LEU A 128 2.40 13.11 -8.30
C LEU A 128 2.84 12.95 -9.76
N GLN A 129 4.11 12.70 -10.01
CA GLN A 129 4.64 12.46 -11.36
C GLN A 129 4.05 11.19 -11.98
N ILE A 130 3.95 10.11 -11.21
CA ILE A 130 3.36 8.84 -11.65
C ILE A 130 1.88 9.01 -11.96
N SER A 131 1.12 9.69 -11.11
CA SER A 131 -0.32 9.89 -11.31
C SER A 131 -0.63 10.82 -12.49
N GLN A 132 0.27 11.72 -12.85
CA GLN A 132 0.15 12.53 -14.07
C GLN A 132 0.35 11.70 -15.34
N ARG A 133 1.26 10.72 -15.31
CA ARG A 133 1.49 9.81 -16.42
C ARG A 133 0.42 8.72 -16.54
N ASN A 134 -0.07 8.30 -15.40
CA ASN A 134 -1.03 7.20 -15.29
C ASN A 134 -2.21 7.62 -14.41
N ALA A 135 -3.21 8.22 -15.04
CA ALA A 135 -4.42 8.68 -14.37
C ALA A 135 -5.23 7.53 -13.74
N GLN A 136 -5.14 6.31 -14.27
CA GLN A 136 -5.81 5.14 -13.71
C GLN A 136 -5.34 4.82 -12.31
N LEU A 137 -4.04 4.98 -12.01
CA LEU A 137 -3.50 4.74 -10.69
C LEU A 137 -4.16 5.65 -9.63
N ALA A 138 -4.37 6.91 -9.97
CA ALA A 138 -5.02 7.87 -9.08
C ALA A 138 -6.50 7.56 -8.82
N THR A 139 -7.18 6.87 -9.74
CA THR A 139 -8.59 6.48 -9.60
C THR A 139 -8.79 5.20 -8.81
N VAL A 140 -7.83 4.27 -8.85
CA VAL A 140 -7.93 2.97 -8.16
C VAL A 140 -7.45 3.02 -6.71
N LEU A 141 -6.62 4.01 -6.35
CA LEU A 141 -6.01 4.12 -5.03
C LEU A 141 -6.60 5.24 -4.21
N ASN A 142 -6.99 4.94 -2.99
CA ASN A 142 -7.29 5.97 -1.99
C ASN A 142 -5.98 6.55 -1.46
N THR A 143 -5.85 7.86 -1.48
CA THR A 143 -4.62 8.54 -1.08
C THR A 143 -4.67 8.99 0.37
N ILE A 144 -3.67 8.60 1.15
CA ILE A 144 -3.42 9.06 2.52
C ILE A 144 -2.13 9.87 2.53
N VAL A 145 -2.20 11.14 2.91
CA VAL A 145 -1.04 12.02 3.01
C VAL A 145 -0.49 11.95 4.42
N ILE A 146 0.80 11.63 4.53
CA ILE A 146 1.54 11.64 5.80
C ILE A 146 2.44 12.85 5.81
N GLU A 147 2.15 13.78 6.70
CA GLU A 147 3.00 14.94 6.94
C GLU A 147 4.05 14.61 8.00
N PRO A 148 5.22 15.28 7.96
CA PRO A 148 6.23 15.14 9.02
C PRO A 148 5.63 15.67 10.33
N SER A 149 5.16 14.76 11.17
CA SER A 149 4.63 15.04 12.49
C SER A 149 5.29 14.10 13.51
N SER A 150 5.10 14.39 14.79
CA SER A 150 5.55 13.43 15.80
C SER A 150 4.82 12.08 15.58
N PRO A 151 5.45 10.95 15.89
CA PRO A 151 4.82 9.64 15.77
C PRO A 151 3.46 9.56 16.50
N GLU A 152 3.33 10.26 17.61
CA GLU A 152 2.11 10.34 18.43
C GLU A 152 0.98 11.08 17.72
N GLU A 153 1.26 12.18 17.04
CA GLU A 153 0.28 12.91 16.22
C GLU A 153 -0.16 12.09 15.02
N THR A 154 0.74 11.38 14.39
CA THR A 154 0.43 10.54 13.22
C THR A 154 -0.51 9.39 13.60
N VAL A 155 -0.26 8.71 14.70
CA VAL A 155 -1.15 7.66 15.23
C VAL A 155 -2.53 8.23 15.57
N ARG A 156 -2.57 9.44 16.14
CA ARG A 156 -3.82 10.14 16.47
C ARG A 156 -4.62 10.52 15.22
N ILE A 157 -3.97 11.03 14.17
CA ILE A 157 -4.59 11.37 12.89
C ILE A 157 -5.15 10.12 12.21
N MET A 158 -4.40 9.01 12.21
CA MET A 158 -4.89 7.74 11.67
C MET A 158 -6.12 7.24 12.41
N ARG A 159 -6.09 7.32 13.74
CA ARG A 159 -7.23 6.94 14.57
C ARG A 159 -8.46 7.78 14.23
N ASP A 160 -8.30 9.09 14.09
CA ASP A 160 -9.40 10.01 13.81
C ASP A 160 -9.97 9.81 12.39
N GLN A 161 -9.11 9.48 11.41
CA GLN A 161 -9.57 9.13 10.06
C GLN A 161 -10.29 7.79 9.99
N LEU A 162 -9.86 6.80 10.77
CA LEU A 162 -10.55 5.51 10.87
C LEU A 162 -11.91 5.63 11.57
N LEU A 163 -12.04 6.57 12.52
CA LEU A 163 -13.31 6.88 13.20
C LEU A 163 -14.27 7.69 12.32
N GLY A 164 -13.76 8.46 11.37
CA GLY A 164 -14.58 9.25 10.42
C GLY A 164 -15.19 8.43 9.29
N LEU A 165 -14.96 7.12 9.27
CA LEU A 165 -15.49 6.17 8.29
C LEU A 165 -16.70 5.37 8.84
N GLU A 166 -17.22 5.72 10.02
CA GLU A 166 -18.47 5.19 10.53
C GLU A 166 -19.71 5.90 9.95
#